data_7f1062d3ad7289d8acb70e4fa117a566
#
_entry.id   7f1062d3ad7289d8acb70e4fa117a566
#
_cell.length_a   1.000
_cell.length_b   1.000
_cell.length_c   1.000
_cell.angle_alpha   90.00
_cell.angle_beta   90.00
_cell.angle_gamma   90.00
#
_symmetry.space_group_name_H-M   'P 1'
#
loop_
_entity.id
_entity.type
_entity.pdbx_description
1 polymer ?
#
loop_
_entity_poly.entity_id
_entity_poly.type
_entity_poly.pdbx_seq_one_letter_code
_entity_poly.pdbx_strand_id
1 'polypeptide(L)'
;GLQRGSTKKNIYENRIKADSPTRLFIDATNEKQWREKGFTSVLDSMEESNESIMMQYLFQKQQNPLNIGTYSPESDELTCVKDKNELTDFFNDNPHKGMPYGFPALKKDEYNLLMTWLKQGSINDTPKDLATNIEEKQIEKFENFFNNQNIKHKVTARYIYEHLFLAHITFDEESGNFYELIRSKTPTGQKPQIIPTRFPYEAVDEPFYYRFQKIQSTIVHKTHMVYKLNNEKLERYNELFIKPN
;
A
#
# COMPACT_ATOMS: atom_id res chain seq x y z
N GLY A 1 5.63 -2.84 5.06
CA GLY A 1 6.61 -1.80 4.74
C GLY A 1 7.82 -2.43 4.09
N LEU A 2 8.11 -2.06 2.86
CA LEU A 2 9.35 -2.44 2.19
C LEU A 2 10.49 -1.72 2.89
N GLN A 3 11.30 -2.46 3.62
CA GLN A 3 12.57 -1.94 4.08
C GLN A 3 13.56 -1.96 2.92
N ARG A 4 14.26 -0.85 2.71
CA ARG A 4 15.40 -0.76 1.83
C ARG A 4 16.41 -1.82 2.27
N GLY A 5 16.81 -2.72 1.35
CA GLY A 5 17.73 -3.80 1.64
C GLY A 5 18.99 -3.28 2.31
N SER A 6 19.30 -3.83 3.45
CA SER A 6 20.55 -3.52 4.11
C SER A 6 21.62 -4.48 3.66
N THR A 7 22.76 -3.90 3.52
CA THR A 7 24.02 -4.59 3.44
C THR A 7 24.22 -5.52 4.64
N LYS A 8 24.33 -6.81 4.40
CA LYS A 8 24.99 -7.87 5.22
C LYS A 8 24.89 -7.85 6.75
N LYS A 9 24.15 -6.96 7.38
CA LYS A 9 23.84 -6.99 8.81
C LYS A 9 22.42 -7.48 9.01
N ASN A 10 22.27 -8.33 9.96
CA ASN A 10 21.09 -9.05 10.40
C ASN A 10 19.78 -8.30 10.07
N ILE A 11 18.86 -8.92 9.33
CA ILE A 11 17.55 -8.39 8.96
C ILE A 11 16.82 -7.77 10.17
N TYR A 12 17.08 -8.27 11.36
CA TYR A 12 16.50 -7.80 12.61
C TYR A 12 17.09 -6.49 13.14
N GLU A 13 18.31 -6.12 12.74
CA GLU A 13 18.96 -4.87 13.19
C GLU A 13 18.43 -3.62 12.50
N ASN A 14 17.74 -3.78 11.37
CA ASN A 14 17.15 -2.68 10.60
C ASN A 14 15.65 -2.46 10.90
N ARG A 15 15.10 -3.18 11.87
CA ARG A 15 13.74 -2.91 12.32
C ARG A 15 13.74 -1.66 13.18
N ILE A 16 13.11 -0.61 12.66
CA ILE A 16 12.80 0.56 13.48
C ILE A 16 11.76 0.11 14.50
N LYS A 17 12.15 0.06 15.76
CA LYS A 17 11.18 -0.11 16.84
C LYS A 17 10.34 1.15 16.91
N ALA A 18 9.09 1.05 16.52
CA ALA A 18 8.14 2.14 16.67
C ALA A 18 7.38 1.95 17.98
N ASP A 19 7.54 2.90 18.88
CA ASP A 19 6.83 2.91 20.17
C ASP A 19 5.37 3.36 20.03
N SER A 20 4.98 3.81 18.85
CA SER A 20 3.63 4.25 18.50
C SER A 20 3.31 3.99 17.02
N PRO A 21 2.02 3.98 16.63
CA PRO A 21 1.63 3.90 15.22
C PRO A 21 2.33 4.98 14.40
N THR A 22 2.97 4.58 13.31
CA THR A 22 3.70 5.52 12.45
C THR A 22 3.57 5.13 10.99
N ARG A 23 3.50 6.12 10.11
CA ARG A 23 3.64 5.96 8.66
C ARG A 23 5.10 6.15 8.27
N LEU A 24 5.59 5.28 7.39
CA LEU A 24 6.93 5.41 6.81
C LEU A 24 6.87 6.27 5.55
N PHE A 25 7.99 6.96 5.26
CA PHE A 25 8.14 7.74 4.02
C PHE A 25 7.01 8.74 3.76
N ILE A 26 6.63 9.49 4.77
CA ILE A 26 5.57 10.52 4.70
C ILE A 26 5.87 11.61 3.66
N ASP A 27 7.11 11.77 3.31
CA ASP A 27 7.66 12.70 2.33
C ASP A 27 7.70 12.13 0.89
N ALA A 28 7.13 10.96 0.67
CA ALA A 28 7.02 10.34 -0.65
C ALA A 28 5.55 10.00 -0.95
N THR A 29 4.87 10.90 -1.66
CA THR A 29 3.45 10.79 -2.02
C THR A 29 3.20 10.62 -3.51
N ASN A 30 4.25 10.69 -4.33
CA ASN A 30 4.19 10.50 -5.78
C ASN A 30 5.41 9.74 -6.30
N GLU A 31 5.34 9.33 -7.55
CA GLU A 31 6.37 8.52 -8.19
C GLU A 31 7.76 9.17 -8.14
N LYS A 32 7.86 10.46 -8.48
CA LYS A 32 9.13 11.20 -8.46
C LYS A 32 9.82 11.12 -7.09
N GLN A 33 9.06 11.37 -6.03
CA GLN A 33 9.58 11.31 -4.66
C GLN A 33 10.03 9.90 -4.26
N TRP A 34 9.34 8.86 -4.73
CA TRP A 34 9.77 7.48 -4.54
C TRP A 34 11.08 7.19 -5.28
N ARG A 35 11.22 7.68 -6.53
CA ARG A 35 12.47 7.56 -7.29
C ARG A 35 13.63 8.28 -6.59
N GLU A 36 13.42 9.49 -6.08
CA GLU A 36 14.42 10.24 -5.30
C GLU A 36 14.90 9.48 -4.06
N LYS A 37 14.07 8.63 -3.49
CA LYS A 37 14.43 7.73 -2.37
C LYS A 37 15.11 6.44 -2.81
N GLY A 38 15.34 6.24 -4.09
CA GLY A 38 15.98 5.07 -4.66
C GLY A 38 15.07 3.86 -4.85
N PHE A 39 13.75 4.05 -4.84
CA PHE A 39 12.82 3.00 -5.25
C PHE A 39 12.66 3.01 -6.76
N THR A 40 12.75 1.84 -7.38
CA THR A 40 12.54 1.66 -8.81
C THR A 40 11.34 0.76 -9.06
N SER A 41 10.65 0.98 -10.18
CA SER A 41 9.60 0.07 -10.62
C SER A 41 10.22 -1.27 -11.04
N VAL A 42 9.59 -2.34 -10.65
CA VAL A 42 9.97 -3.68 -11.12
C VAL A 42 9.29 -4.04 -12.46
N LEU A 43 8.33 -3.23 -12.89
CA LEU A 43 7.54 -3.45 -14.11
C LEU A 43 8.02 -2.63 -15.30
N ASP A 44 8.67 -1.48 -15.04
CA ASP A 44 9.15 -0.59 -16.11
C ASP A 44 10.34 -1.23 -16.84
N SER A 45 10.37 -1.02 -18.16
CA SER A 45 11.53 -1.42 -18.97
C SER A 45 12.79 -0.71 -18.50
N MET A 46 13.92 -1.43 -18.51
CA MET A 46 15.21 -0.84 -18.22
C MET A 46 15.73 -0.10 -19.46
N GLU A 47 16.49 0.98 -19.24
CA GLU A 47 16.98 1.84 -20.33
C GLU A 47 17.83 1.10 -21.37
N GLU A 48 18.59 0.10 -20.94
CA GLU A 48 19.51 -0.66 -21.79
C GLU A 48 18.91 -1.94 -22.38
N SER A 49 17.80 -2.41 -21.83
CA SER A 49 17.08 -3.57 -22.33
C SER A 49 15.60 -3.28 -22.30
N ASN A 50 14.86 -3.68 -23.32
CA ASN A 50 13.39 -3.58 -23.32
C ASN A 50 12.73 -4.53 -22.31
N GLU A 51 13.45 -4.96 -21.28
CA GLU A 51 13.03 -5.91 -20.28
C GLU A 51 12.93 -5.25 -18.91
N SER A 52 11.85 -5.53 -18.21
CA SER A 52 11.71 -5.11 -16.81
C SER A 52 12.43 -6.08 -15.86
N ILE A 53 12.69 -5.65 -14.63
CA ILE A 53 13.24 -6.51 -13.57
C ILE A 53 12.34 -7.76 -13.40
N MET A 54 11.02 -7.59 -13.42
CA MET A 54 10.07 -8.70 -13.30
C MET A 54 10.24 -9.73 -14.43
N MET A 55 10.42 -9.27 -15.67
CA MET A 55 10.65 -10.17 -16.81
C MET A 55 11.90 -11.02 -16.62
N GLN A 56 12.99 -10.43 -16.14
CA GLN A 56 14.24 -11.15 -15.90
C GLN A 56 14.10 -12.20 -14.79
N TYR A 57 13.41 -11.86 -13.67
CA TYR A 57 13.13 -12.83 -12.60
C TYR A 57 12.22 -13.99 -13.07
N LEU A 58 11.22 -13.70 -13.89
CA LEU A 58 10.36 -14.73 -14.49
C LEU A 58 11.14 -15.62 -15.46
N PHE A 59 11.95 -15.03 -16.32
CA PHE A 59 12.79 -15.76 -17.25
C PHE A 59 13.79 -16.67 -16.52
N GLN A 60 14.47 -16.13 -15.49
CA GLN A 60 15.41 -16.90 -14.68
C GLN A 60 14.77 -18.14 -14.07
N LYS A 61 13.52 -18.03 -13.55
CA LYS A 61 12.77 -19.16 -13.00
C LYS A 61 12.42 -20.21 -14.07
N GLN A 62 12.11 -19.79 -15.29
CA GLN A 62 11.81 -20.73 -16.38
C GLN A 62 13.07 -21.50 -16.79
N GLN A 63 14.25 -20.87 -16.78
CA GLN A 63 15.51 -21.54 -17.11
C GLN A 63 16.01 -22.45 -15.96
N ASN A 64 15.71 -22.09 -14.73
CA ASN A 64 16.17 -22.79 -13.54
C ASN A 64 14.98 -23.15 -12.62
N PRO A 65 14.12 -24.09 -13.05
CA PRO A 65 12.96 -24.46 -12.25
C PRO A 65 13.37 -25.18 -10.97
N LEU A 66 12.64 -24.91 -9.88
CA LEU A 66 12.84 -25.64 -8.63
C LEU A 66 12.26 -27.05 -8.73
N ASN A 67 13.04 -28.03 -8.28
CA ASN A 67 12.54 -29.36 -8.05
C ASN A 67 11.71 -29.40 -6.75
N ILE A 68 10.44 -29.71 -6.86
CA ILE A 68 9.56 -29.84 -5.69
C ILE A 68 10.14 -30.88 -4.73
N GLY A 69 10.31 -30.51 -3.47
CA GLY A 69 10.80 -31.38 -2.40
C GLY A 69 12.28 -31.23 -2.06
N THR A 70 13.05 -30.46 -2.83
CA THR A 70 14.47 -30.21 -2.52
C THR A 70 14.74 -28.80 -1.98
N TYR A 71 13.76 -27.90 -2.08
CA TYR A 71 13.89 -26.52 -1.66
C TYR A 71 13.29 -26.30 -0.28
N SER A 72 14.07 -25.73 0.63
CA SER A 72 13.62 -25.25 1.94
C SER A 72 13.85 -23.75 2.02
N PRO A 73 12.78 -22.93 2.00
CA PRO A 73 12.90 -21.47 2.10
C PRO A 73 13.59 -21.01 3.40
N GLU A 74 13.47 -21.82 4.46
CA GLU A 74 14.02 -21.51 5.78
C GLU A 74 15.55 -21.65 5.83
N SER A 75 16.11 -22.48 4.96
CA SER A 75 17.56 -22.71 4.85
C SER A 75 18.23 -21.80 3.82
N ASP A 76 17.45 -21.04 3.05
CA ASP A 76 17.98 -20.17 2.02
C ASP A 76 18.30 -18.76 2.58
N GLU A 77 19.49 -18.26 2.23
CA GLU A 77 19.88 -16.92 2.63
C GLU A 77 18.99 -15.88 1.91
N LEU A 78 18.36 -15.00 2.69
CA LEU A 78 17.53 -13.93 2.17
C LEU A 78 18.42 -12.81 1.58
N THR A 79 18.91 -13.05 0.38
CA THR A 79 19.70 -12.08 -0.38
C THR A 79 18.86 -11.45 -1.48
N CYS A 80 19.06 -10.17 -1.72
CA CYS A 80 18.44 -9.42 -2.80
C CYS A 80 19.53 -8.66 -3.55
N VAL A 81 19.36 -8.50 -4.85
CA VAL A 81 20.16 -7.59 -5.65
C VAL A 81 19.98 -6.15 -5.13
N LYS A 82 21.05 -5.39 -5.02
CA LYS A 82 21.03 -4.00 -4.54
C LYS A 82 20.74 -3.01 -5.66
N ASP A 83 21.27 -3.33 -6.84
CA ASP A 83 21.14 -2.52 -8.04
C ASP A 83 20.72 -3.40 -9.21
N LYS A 84 19.94 -2.84 -10.14
CA LYS A 84 19.52 -3.56 -11.36
C LYS A 84 20.69 -4.04 -12.21
N ASN A 85 21.82 -3.33 -12.18
CA ASN A 85 23.01 -3.68 -12.95
C ASN A 85 23.74 -4.92 -12.41
N GLU A 86 23.52 -5.26 -11.14
CA GLU A 86 24.07 -6.47 -10.50
C GLU A 86 23.20 -7.73 -10.76
N LEU A 87 22.12 -7.60 -11.50
CA LEU A 87 21.11 -8.65 -11.62
C LEU A 87 21.66 -9.92 -12.29
N THR A 88 22.49 -9.75 -13.31
CA THR A 88 23.12 -10.87 -14.04
C THR A 88 24.03 -11.66 -13.13
N ASP A 89 24.89 -10.98 -12.39
CA ASP A 89 25.83 -11.64 -11.46
C ASP A 89 25.05 -12.30 -10.31
N PHE A 90 24.02 -11.61 -9.81
CA PHE A 90 23.14 -12.18 -8.79
C PHE A 90 22.48 -13.49 -9.24
N PHE A 91 22.01 -13.59 -10.47
CA PHE A 91 21.41 -14.82 -10.99
C PHE A 91 22.44 -15.92 -11.28
N ASN A 92 23.67 -15.57 -11.65
CA ASN A 92 24.75 -16.53 -11.78
C ASN A 92 25.06 -17.21 -10.43
N ASP A 93 25.09 -16.40 -9.36
CA ASP A 93 25.37 -16.90 -8.01
C ASP A 93 24.12 -17.56 -7.37
N ASN A 94 22.93 -17.19 -7.80
CA ASN A 94 21.67 -17.63 -7.22
C ASN A 94 20.66 -18.07 -8.31
N PRO A 95 20.94 -19.12 -9.07
CA PRO A 95 20.15 -19.49 -10.26
C PRO A 95 18.69 -19.83 -9.94
N HIS A 96 18.38 -20.29 -8.74
CA HIS A 96 17.04 -20.69 -8.30
C HIS A 96 16.18 -19.54 -7.75
N LYS A 97 16.76 -18.35 -7.55
CA LYS A 97 16.07 -17.19 -6.96
C LYS A 97 15.22 -16.37 -7.94
N GLY A 98 14.82 -16.95 -9.06
CA GLY A 98 13.80 -16.36 -9.94
C GLY A 98 12.39 -16.37 -9.32
N MET A 99 11.45 -15.68 -9.99
CA MET A 99 10.05 -15.61 -9.55
C MET A 99 9.15 -16.60 -10.32
N PRO A 100 8.16 -17.20 -9.64
CA PRO A 100 7.76 -17.08 -8.22
C PRO A 100 8.81 -17.66 -7.27
N TYR A 101 9.17 -16.88 -6.24
CA TYR A 101 10.18 -17.31 -5.27
C TYR A 101 9.63 -18.45 -4.38
N GLY A 102 10.41 -19.51 -4.22
CA GLY A 102 10.00 -20.69 -3.41
C GLY A 102 8.93 -21.57 -4.05
N PHE A 103 8.46 -21.27 -5.25
CA PHE A 103 7.46 -22.04 -5.99
C PHE A 103 8.03 -22.57 -7.31
N PRO A 104 7.36 -23.58 -7.93
CA PRO A 104 7.68 -24.01 -9.28
C PRO A 104 7.60 -22.86 -10.29
N ALA A 105 8.22 -23.04 -11.45
CA ALA A 105 8.05 -22.13 -12.57
C ALA A 105 6.56 -22.07 -13.00
N LEU A 106 6.14 -20.94 -13.50
CA LEU A 106 4.80 -20.79 -14.09
C LEU A 106 4.62 -21.77 -15.26
N LYS A 107 3.40 -22.21 -15.49
CA LYS A 107 3.06 -22.95 -16.70
C LYS A 107 3.34 -22.08 -17.92
N LYS A 108 3.60 -22.72 -19.06
CA LYS A 108 4.00 -22.01 -20.27
C LYS A 108 3.01 -20.95 -20.74
N ASP A 109 1.73 -21.24 -20.64
CA ASP A 109 0.64 -20.32 -20.99
C ASP A 109 0.56 -19.13 -20.03
N GLU A 110 0.65 -19.37 -18.73
CA GLU A 110 0.68 -18.33 -17.69
C GLU A 110 1.91 -17.43 -17.86
N TYR A 111 3.09 -18.04 -18.09
CA TYR A 111 4.32 -17.32 -18.34
C TYR A 111 4.21 -16.43 -19.59
N ASN A 112 3.72 -16.96 -20.71
CA ASN A 112 3.56 -16.21 -21.94
C ASN A 112 2.56 -15.07 -21.81
N LEU A 113 1.45 -15.30 -21.10
CA LEU A 113 0.46 -14.25 -20.81
C LEU A 113 1.08 -13.09 -20.02
N LEU A 114 1.79 -13.42 -18.93
CA LEU A 114 2.41 -12.42 -18.08
C LEU A 114 3.52 -11.67 -18.81
N MET A 115 4.37 -12.36 -19.58
CA MET A 115 5.41 -11.75 -20.39
C MET A 115 4.84 -10.83 -21.47
N THR A 116 3.71 -11.20 -22.09
CA THR A 116 3.03 -10.35 -23.06
C THR A 116 2.50 -9.09 -22.41
N TRP A 117 1.85 -9.20 -21.27
CA TRP A 117 1.35 -8.06 -20.50
C TRP A 117 2.47 -7.09 -20.10
N LEU A 118 3.60 -7.62 -19.61
CA LEU A 118 4.78 -6.83 -19.25
C LEU A 118 5.35 -6.09 -20.46
N LYS A 119 5.47 -6.77 -21.62
CA LYS A 119 5.93 -6.16 -22.88
C LYS A 119 5.00 -5.06 -23.41
N GLN A 120 3.72 -5.14 -23.10
CA GLN A 120 2.73 -4.12 -23.44
C GLN A 120 2.74 -2.90 -22.49
N GLY A 121 3.69 -2.84 -21.56
CA GLY A 121 3.81 -1.74 -20.60
C GLY A 121 2.99 -1.92 -19.34
N SER A 122 2.62 -3.16 -19.01
CA SER A 122 1.93 -3.49 -17.75
C SER A 122 0.64 -2.68 -17.55
N ILE A 123 -0.12 -2.49 -18.62
CA ILE A 123 -1.33 -1.67 -18.62
C ILE A 123 -2.31 -2.21 -17.58
N ASN A 124 -2.75 -1.32 -16.70
CA ASN A 124 -3.78 -1.61 -15.72
C ASN A 124 -5.15 -1.34 -16.33
N ASP A 125 -5.98 -2.37 -16.40
CA ASP A 125 -7.37 -2.28 -16.88
C ASP A 125 -8.37 -1.96 -15.78
N THR A 126 -7.90 -1.69 -14.57
CA THR A 126 -8.79 -1.34 -13.47
C THR A 126 -9.40 0.03 -13.72
N PRO A 127 -10.73 0.18 -13.75
CA PRO A 127 -11.37 1.49 -13.82
C PRO A 127 -10.82 2.36 -12.71
N LYS A 128 -10.29 3.53 -13.08
CA LYS A 128 -9.72 4.46 -12.12
C LYS A 128 -10.79 4.85 -11.10
N ASP A 129 -10.55 4.46 -9.86
CA ASP A 129 -10.93 5.22 -8.67
C ASP A 129 -12.37 5.63 -8.47
N LEU A 130 -13.33 4.91 -8.97
CA LEU A 130 -14.71 5.25 -8.66
C LEU A 130 -15.11 4.54 -7.37
N ALA A 131 -15.41 5.33 -6.36
CA ALA A 131 -16.24 4.88 -5.27
C ALA A 131 -17.61 4.48 -5.84
N THR A 132 -18.24 3.47 -5.24
CA THR A 132 -19.63 3.17 -5.59
C THR A 132 -20.54 4.29 -5.09
N ASN A 133 -21.75 4.43 -5.67
CA ASN A 133 -22.72 5.39 -5.19
C ASN A 133 -23.09 5.22 -3.70
N ILE A 134 -22.97 4.00 -3.18
CA ILE A 134 -23.18 3.70 -1.76
C ILE A 134 -22.03 4.28 -0.94
N GLU A 135 -20.81 4.04 -1.36
CA GLU A 135 -19.60 4.54 -0.70
C GLU A 135 -19.55 6.06 -0.70
N GLU A 136 -19.82 6.71 -1.84
CA GLU A 136 -19.85 8.18 -1.93
C GLU A 136 -20.81 8.81 -0.92
N LYS A 137 -22.02 8.28 -0.81
CA LYS A 137 -23.01 8.76 0.17
C LYS A 137 -22.56 8.54 1.61
N GLN A 138 -21.92 7.42 1.91
CA GLN A 138 -21.40 7.16 3.24
C GLN A 138 -20.20 8.04 3.57
N ILE A 139 -19.26 8.18 2.64
CA ILE A 139 -18.10 9.07 2.76
C ILE A 139 -18.57 10.50 3.07
N GLU A 140 -19.51 11.04 2.29
CA GLU A 140 -20.05 12.38 2.50
C GLU A 140 -20.63 12.56 3.91
N LYS A 141 -21.42 11.60 4.41
CA LYS A 141 -21.99 11.65 5.76
C LYS A 141 -20.91 11.67 6.84
N PHE A 142 -19.89 10.81 6.73
CA PHE A 142 -18.82 10.76 7.71
C PHE A 142 -17.90 11.98 7.62
N GLU A 143 -17.60 12.48 6.43
CA GLU A 143 -16.81 13.70 6.26
C GLU A 143 -17.56 14.92 6.85
N ASN A 144 -18.87 15.02 6.66
CA ASN A 144 -19.71 16.06 7.28
C ASN A 144 -19.71 15.94 8.81
N PHE A 145 -19.75 14.73 9.35
CA PHE A 145 -19.67 14.49 10.80
C PHE A 145 -18.31 14.92 11.35
N PHE A 146 -17.19 14.53 10.72
CA PHE A 146 -15.84 14.82 11.19
C PHE A 146 -15.45 16.31 11.04
N ASN A 147 -15.98 16.98 10.03
CA ASN A 147 -15.64 18.38 9.74
C ASN A 147 -16.65 19.38 10.35
N ASN A 148 -17.59 18.93 11.16
CA ASN A 148 -18.52 19.79 11.85
C ASN A 148 -17.78 20.72 12.84
N GLN A 149 -18.18 22.01 12.86
CA GLN A 149 -17.50 23.05 13.64
C GLN A 149 -17.81 23.03 15.14
N ASN A 150 -18.79 22.25 15.57
CA ASN A 150 -19.11 22.08 16.98
C ASN A 150 -17.92 21.45 17.73
N ILE A 151 -17.64 21.91 18.95
CA ILE A 151 -16.49 21.47 19.74
C ILE A 151 -16.53 19.95 20.04
N LYS A 152 -17.70 19.39 20.32
CA LYS A 152 -17.84 17.95 20.55
C LYS A 152 -17.47 17.15 19.31
N HIS A 153 -17.90 17.60 18.13
CA HIS A 153 -17.51 16.95 16.87
C HIS A 153 -16.01 17.05 16.61
N LYS A 154 -15.39 18.20 16.85
CA LYS A 154 -13.94 18.39 16.66
C LYS A 154 -13.13 17.44 17.55
N VAL A 155 -13.47 17.32 18.82
CA VAL A 155 -12.81 16.40 19.76
C VAL A 155 -13.04 14.96 19.35
N THR A 156 -14.27 14.61 19.00
CA THR A 156 -14.64 13.26 18.55
C THR A 156 -13.92 12.88 17.24
N ALA A 157 -13.88 13.78 16.28
CA ALA A 157 -13.20 13.55 15.00
C ALA A 157 -11.72 13.29 15.22
N ARG A 158 -11.05 14.08 16.06
CA ARG A 158 -9.66 13.86 16.44
C ARG A 158 -9.47 12.50 17.10
N TYR A 159 -10.30 12.16 18.07
CA TYR A 159 -10.26 10.87 18.76
C TYR A 159 -10.39 9.69 17.79
N ILE A 160 -11.39 9.73 16.92
CA ILE A 160 -11.61 8.67 15.92
C ILE A 160 -10.45 8.61 14.92
N TYR A 161 -9.96 9.74 14.44
CA TYR A 161 -8.81 9.79 13.54
C TYR A 161 -7.56 9.14 14.16
N GLU A 162 -7.26 9.47 15.42
CA GLU A 162 -6.09 8.91 16.11
C GLU A 162 -6.21 7.38 16.24
N HIS A 163 -7.41 6.84 16.41
CA HIS A 163 -7.65 5.40 16.50
C HIS A 163 -7.68 4.69 15.14
N LEU A 164 -8.12 5.37 14.08
CA LEU A 164 -8.23 4.80 12.75
C LEU A 164 -7.07 5.17 11.82
N PHE A 165 -6.01 5.78 12.34
CA PHE A 165 -4.89 6.31 11.58
C PHE A 165 -4.23 5.29 10.63
N LEU A 166 -4.13 4.03 11.04
CA LEU A 166 -3.57 2.93 10.25
C LEU A 166 -4.62 1.91 9.80
N ALA A 167 -5.90 2.18 10.07
CA ALA A 167 -6.96 1.27 9.70
C ALA A 167 -7.26 1.36 8.20
N HIS A 168 -7.59 0.21 7.61
CA HIS A 168 -8.25 0.16 6.33
C HIS A 168 -9.76 0.22 6.57
N ILE A 169 -10.42 1.20 5.99
CA ILE A 169 -11.83 1.47 6.20
C ILE A 169 -12.60 0.97 4.98
N THR A 170 -13.73 0.30 5.21
CA THR A 170 -14.69 -0.02 4.17
C THR A 170 -16.04 0.59 4.50
N PHE A 171 -16.75 1.03 3.47
CA PHE A 171 -18.14 1.52 3.54
C PHE A 171 -19.13 0.52 2.96
N ASP A 172 -18.64 -0.36 2.09
CA ASP A 172 -19.38 -1.41 1.44
C ASP A 172 -18.47 -2.65 1.30
N GLU A 173 -18.82 -3.73 2.00
CA GLU A 173 -18.01 -4.95 2.02
C GLU A 173 -18.01 -5.66 0.65
N GLU A 174 -19.04 -5.45 -0.15
CA GLU A 174 -19.17 -6.11 -1.45
C GLU A 174 -18.34 -5.42 -2.54
N SER A 175 -17.99 -4.13 -2.35
CA SER A 175 -17.21 -3.36 -3.33
C SER A 175 -15.75 -3.81 -3.42
N GLY A 176 -15.20 -4.36 -2.34
CA GLY A 176 -13.78 -4.65 -2.21
C GLY A 176 -12.89 -3.40 -2.13
N ASN A 177 -13.48 -2.20 -2.01
CA ASN A 177 -12.77 -0.95 -1.88
C ASN A 177 -12.36 -0.67 -0.43
N PHE A 178 -11.16 -0.15 -0.27
CA PHE A 178 -10.63 0.27 1.03
C PHE A 178 -10.19 1.72 1.00
N TYR A 179 -10.33 2.37 2.14
CA TYR A 179 -10.03 3.79 2.32
C TYR A 179 -9.16 4.01 3.56
N GLU A 180 -8.39 5.08 3.53
CA GLU A 180 -7.70 5.64 4.69
C GLU A 180 -8.36 6.92 5.12
N LEU A 181 -8.46 7.14 6.44
CA LEU A 181 -8.85 8.43 7.00
C LEU A 181 -7.60 9.32 7.08
N ILE A 182 -7.64 10.44 6.38
CA ILE A 182 -6.51 11.36 6.23
C ILE A 182 -6.87 12.78 6.69
N ARG A 183 -5.84 13.59 6.93
CA ARG A 183 -5.95 15.06 6.99
C ARG A 183 -5.65 15.61 5.60
N SER A 184 -6.49 16.48 5.11
CA SER A 184 -6.39 17.07 3.76
C SER A 184 -6.48 18.59 3.82
N LYS A 185 -5.74 19.28 2.93
CA LYS A 185 -5.84 20.73 2.73
C LYS A 185 -7.14 21.12 2.02
N THR A 186 -7.73 20.20 1.26
CA THR A 186 -8.93 20.45 0.45
C THR A 186 -10.18 19.87 1.10
N PRO A 187 -11.33 20.58 1.03
CA PRO A 187 -12.60 20.13 1.59
C PRO A 187 -13.24 19.01 0.78
N THR A 188 -14.34 18.47 1.30
CA THR A 188 -15.23 17.51 0.60
C THR A 188 -15.65 18.07 -0.77
N GLY A 189 -15.71 17.19 -1.77
CA GLY A 189 -16.05 17.55 -3.15
C GLY A 189 -14.82 17.92 -4.02
N GLN A 190 -13.65 18.14 -3.44
CA GLN A 190 -12.40 18.35 -4.16
C GLN A 190 -11.47 17.15 -4.02
N LYS A 191 -10.52 17.01 -4.95
CA LYS A 191 -9.49 15.97 -4.84
C LYS A 191 -8.72 16.14 -3.54
N PRO A 192 -8.60 15.11 -2.70
CA PRO A 192 -7.86 15.20 -1.45
C PRO A 192 -6.38 15.58 -1.68
N GLN A 193 -5.91 16.55 -0.90
CA GLN A 193 -4.49 16.92 -0.84
C GLN A 193 -3.97 16.56 0.55
N ILE A 194 -3.30 15.42 0.64
CA ILE A 194 -2.86 14.85 1.92
C ILE A 194 -1.88 15.81 2.62
N ILE A 195 -2.11 16.01 3.91
CA ILE A 195 -1.12 16.56 4.83
C ILE A 195 -0.38 15.37 5.43
N PRO A 196 0.88 15.13 5.02
CA PRO A 196 1.62 13.97 5.50
C PRO A 196 2.00 14.15 6.97
N THR A 197 1.58 13.23 7.81
CA THR A 197 1.97 13.17 9.22
C THR A 197 2.47 11.78 9.56
N ARG A 198 3.53 11.72 10.37
CA ARG A 198 4.11 10.45 10.78
C ARG A 198 3.28 9.80 11.89
N PHE A 199 2.77 10.62 12.79
CA PHE A 199 2.00 10.20 13.95
C PHE A 199 0.58 10.75 13.90
N PRO A 200 -0.41 10.05 14.45
CA PRO A 200 -1.80 10.51 14.43
C PRO A 200 -2.04 11.78 15.24
N TYR A 201 -1.25 12.02 16.28
CA TYR A 201 -1.35 13.17 17.18
C TYR A 201 -0.43 14.35 16.79
N GLU A 202 0.30 14.20 15.67
CA GLU A 202 1.20 15.26 15.18
C GLU A 202 0.42 16.55 14.92
N ALA A 203 0.98 17.67 15.40
CA ALA A 203 0.38 18.98 15.19
C ALA A 203 0.42 19.35 13.69
N VAL A 204 -0.64 20.01 13.25
CA VAL A 204 -0.76 20.59 11.91
C VAL A 204 -1.05 22.06 12.08
N ASP A 205 -0.15 22.91 11.59
CA ASP A 205 -0.21 24.37 11.77
C ASP A 205 -1.13 25.07 10.76
N GLU A 206 -1.65 24.34 9.78
CA GLU A 206 -2.57 24.84 8.76
C GLU A 206 -3.99 24.28 8.95
N PRO A 207 -5.04 24.98 8.52
CA PRO A 207 -6.40 24.44 8.50
C PRO A 207 -6.47 23.17 7.65
N PHE A 208 -7.18 22.19 8.13
CA PHE A 208 -7.36 20.92 7.43
C PHE A 208 -8.75 20.37 7.59
N TYR A 209 -9.05 19.37 6.73
CA TYR A 209 -10.28 18.59 6.73
C TYR A 209 -9.96 17.11 6.91
N TYR A 210 -10.77 16.40 7.66
CA TYR A 210 -10.75 14.94 7.67
C TYR A 210 -11.42 14.44 6.39
N ARG A 211 -10.73 13.63 5.63
CA ARG A 211 -11.18 13.11 4.35
C ARG A 211 -10.88 11.62 4.25
N PHE A 212 -11.62 10.94 3.40
CA PHE A 212 -11.30 9.56 3.04
C PHE A 212 -10.61 9.53 1.70
N GLN A 213 -9.51 8.81 1.65
CA GLN A 213 -8.76 8.55 0.43
C GLN A 213 -8.82 7.06 0.09
N LYS A 214 -9.24 6.73 -1.11
CA LYS A 214 -9.22 5.36 -1.59
C LYS A 214 -7.79 4.84 -1.69
N ILE A 215 -7.58 3.62 -1.19
CA ILE A 215 -6.30 2.93 -1.30
C ILE A 215 -6.19 2.34 -2.69
N GLN A 216 -5.17 2.77 -3.44
CA GLN A 216 -4.95 2.42 -4.83
C GLN A 216 -4.32 1.04 -5.03
N SER A 217 -3.67 0.51 -4.02
CA SER A 217 -3.03 -0.79 -4.11
C SER A 217 -4.05 -1.91 -4.09
N THR A 218 -3.85 -2.93 -4.91
CA THR A 218 -4.58 -4.20 -4.83
C THR A 218 -4.29 -4.82 -3.47
N ILE A 219 -5.18 -4.64 -2.53
CA ILE A 219 -5.08 -5.31 -1.26
C ILE A 219 -5.78 -6.64 -1.41
N VAL A 220 -5.00 -7.70 -1.40
CA VAL A 220 -5.55 -9.04 -1.15
C VAL A 220 -6.30 -8.95 0.17
N HIS A 221 -7.53 -9.40 0.17
CA HIS A 221 -8.50 -9.37 1.25
C HIS A 221 -7.87 -9.42 2.65
N LYS A 222 -7.83 -8.30 3.33
CA LYS A 222 -7.36 -8.22 4.71
C LYS A 222 -8.58 -8.25 5.62
N THR A 223 -8.79 -9.36 6.32
CA THR A 223 -9.92 -9.51 7.22
C THR A 223 -9.65 -8.98 8.64
N HIS A 224 -8.41 -8.74 9.02
CA HIS A 224 -8.00 -8.51 10.41
C HIS A 224 -7.75 -7.04 10.79
N MET A 225 -7.75 -6.10 9.84
CA MET A 225 -7.51 -4.66 10.09
C MET A 225 -8.54 -3.78 9.38
N VAL A 226 -9.62 -4.38 8.91
CA VAL A 226 -10.68 -3.66 8.23
C VAL A 226 -11.67 -3.12 9.23
N TYR A 227 -11.96 -1.83 9.13
CA TYR A 227 -12.93 -1.14 9.97
C TYR A 227 -14.12 -0.67 9.13
N LYS A 228 -15.29 -1.22 9.42
CA LYS A 228 -16.51 -0.87 8.69
C LYS A 228 -17.13 0.41 9.24
N LEU A 229 -17.36 1.37 8.35
CA LEU A 229 -18.15 2.56 8.63
C LEU A 229 -19.47 2.50 7.86
N ASN A 230 -20.56 2.55 8.60
CA ASN A 230 -21.93 2.52 8.08
C ASN A 230 -22.84 3.45 8.89
N ASN A 231 -24.11 3.57 8.50
CA ASN A 231 -25.08 4.43 9.20
C ASN A 231 -25.22 4.05 10.68
N GLU A 232 -25.28 2.77 11.01
CA GLU A 232 -25.37 2.30 12.40
C GLU A 232 -24.16 2.78 13.24
N LYS A 233 -22.96 2.70 12.67
CA LYS A 233 -21.75 3.20 13.32
C LYS A 233 -21.80 4.72 13.50
N LEU A 234 -22.32 5.45 12.53
CA LEU A 234 -22.48 6.91 12.63
C LEU A 234 -23.49 7.30 13.72
N GLU A 235 -24.61 6.59 13.80
CA GLU A 235 -25.59 6.77 14.88
C GLU A 235 -24.97 6.48 16.24
N ARG A 236 -24.20 5.40 16.33
CA ARG A 236 -23.49 5.05 17.56
C ARG A 236 -22.47 6.12 18.00
N TYR A 237 -21.78 6.73 17.06
CA TYR A 237 -20.88 7.85 17.36
C TYR A 237 -21.64 9.06 17.87
N ASN A 238 -22.80 9.38 17.30
CA ASN A 238 -23.66 10.45 17.79
C ASN A 238 -24.15 10.18 19.22
N GLU A 239 -24.56 8.94 19.50
CA GLU A 239 -25.02 8.55 20.85
C GLU A 239 -23.92 8.63 21.90
N LEU A 240 -22.73 8.15 21.57
CA LEU A 240 -21.63 8.05 22.53
C LEU A 240 -20.91 9.37 22.79
N PHE A 241 -20.76 10.20 21.76
CA PHE A 241 -19.85 11.35 21.81
C PHE A 241 -20.54 12.70 21.67
N ILE A 242 -21.69 12.75 21.00
CA ILE A 242 -22.35 14.04 20.70
C ILE A 242 -23.53 14.31 21.64
N LYS A 243 -24.41 13.33 21.82
CA LYS A 243 -25.62 13.47 22.68
C LYS A 243 -25.33 13.64 24.15
N PRO A 244 -24.34 12.99 24.79
CA PRO A 244 -24.06 13.17 26.21
C PRO A 244 -23.69 14.61 26.54
N ASN A 245 -24.17 15.09 27.71
CA ASN A 245 -23.87 16.43 28.24
C ASN A 245 -22.43 16.56 28.71
#